data_74320636134866f814a6367947a77dae
#
_entry.id   74320636134866f814a6367947a77dae
#
_cell.length_a   1.000
_cell.length_b   1.000
_cell.length_c   1.000
_cell.angle_alpha   90.00
_cell.angle_beta   90.00
_cell.angle_gamma   90.00
#
_symmetry.space_group_name_H-M   'P 1'
#
loop_
_entity.id
_entity.type
_entity.pdbx_description
1 polymer ?
#
loop_
_entity_poly.entity_id
_entity_poly.type
_entity_poly.pdbx_seq_one_letter_code
_entity_poly.pdbx_strand_id
1 'polypeptide(L)'
;MKALSRRSALAAGLASFAALGLSNAQAAPASVPVIWDGKKMFESFEKEATGISSQGPAGRPKAYLAFDTQCRDCWQLHRKLEPFMDKIEFVFCPISFMNIHSEPQATTILIDKDPLAKLEEHFAHFTDLEFRGIRYGLVEKLPVEIRDKVWTNTKLHRRAGCRAVPYGVFKNSKGEFLPFDERLTVEELKQLFEL
;
A
#
# COMPACT_ATOMS: atom_id res chain seq x y z
N MET A 1 38.35 3.39 83.67
CA MET A 1 37.35 4.29 83.04
C MET A 1 36.66 3.60 81.87
N LYS A 2 35.40 3.59 81.91
CA LYS A 2 34.42 2.66 81.21
C LYS A 2 34.38 2.82 79.71
N ALA A 3 34.53 1.70 78.97
CA ALA A 3 34.28 1.60 77.56
C ALA A 3 32.82 1.15 77.33
N LEU A 4 32.07 1.87 76.53
CA LEU A 4 30.69 1.61 76.15
C LEU A 4 30.63 0.72 74.90
N SER A 5 29.97 -0.41 75.08
CA SER A 5 29.61 -1.36 74.03
C SER A 5 28.51 -0.77 73.13
N ARG A 6 28.68 -0.81 71.82
CA ARG A 6 27.61 -0.54 70.81
C ARG A 6 27.24 -1.86 70.16
N ARG A 7 26.04 -2.30 70.50
CA ARG A 7 25.40 -3.42 69.81
C ARG A 7 24.89 -2.96 68.46
N SER A 8 25.35 -3.59 67.41
CA SER A 8 24.93 -3.39 66.06
C SER A 8 23.59 -4.11 65.83
N ALA A 9 22.56 -3.37 65.50
CA ALA A 9 21.32 -3.92 65.01
C ALA A 9 21.41 -4.12 63.47
N LEU A 10 21.33 -5.37 63.04
CA LEU A 10 21.19 -5.77 61.65
C LEU A 10 19.72 -5.51 61.24
N ALA A 11 19.51 -4.49 60.43
CA ALA A 11 18.27 -4.30 59.72
C ALA A 11 18.34 -5.03 58.39
N ALA A 12 17.55 -6.10 58.23
CA ALA A 12 17.36 -6.80 56.96
C ALA A 12 16.51 -5.93 56.03
N GLY A 13 17.13 -5.30 55.05
CA GLY A 13 16.43 -4.61 54.00
C GLY A 13 15.94 -5.60 52.93
N LEU A 14 14.63 -5.80 52.85
CA LEU A 14 13.99 -6.49 51.72
C LEU A 14 14.08 -5.61 50.49
N ALA A 15 15.00 -5.96 49.59
CA ALA A 15 15.05 -5.37 48.28
C ALA A 15 13.92 -5.90 47.42
N SER A 16 12.84 -5.10 47.29
CA SER A 16 11.79 -5.35 46.32
C SER A 16 12.34 -5.04 44.91
N PHE A 17 12.67 -6.09 44.17
CA PHE A 17 12.90 -5.97 42.74
C PHE A 17 11.56 -5.63 42.08
N ALA A 18 11.33 -4.36 41.81
CA ALA A 18 10.31 -3.94 40.87
C ALA A 18 10.75 -4.43 39.49
N ALA A 19 10.11 -5.49 38.98
CA ALA A 19 10.22 -5.87 37.58
C ALA A 19 9.65 -4.72 36.74
N LEU A 20 10.55 -3.89 36.21
CA LEU A 20 10.24 -2.97 35.13
C LEU A 20 9.82 -3.83 33.93
N GLY A 21 8.53 -4.04 33.78
CA GLY A 21 7.95 -4.56 32.55
C GLY A 21 8.40 -3.65 31.41
N LEU A 22 9.36 -4.12 30.62
CA LEU A 22 9.63 -3.56 29.30
C LEU A 22 8.36 -3.80 28.49
N SER A 23 7.43 -2.84 28.53
CA SER A 23 6.41 -2.73 27.52
C SER A 23 7.15 -2.61 26.21
N ASN A 24 7.08 -3.62 25.36
CA ASN A 24 7.38 -3.47 23.95
C ASN A 24 6.42 -2.41 23.44
N ALA A 25 6.82 -1.16 23.49
CA ALA A 25 6.18 -0.10 22.75
C ALA A 25 6.39 -0.44 21.29
N GLN A 26 5.45 -1.18 20.73
CA GLN A 26 5.34 -1.40 19.30
C GLN A 26 5.23 -0.01 18.71
N ALA A 27 6.26 0.42 17.98
CA ALA A 27 6.20 1.70 17.27
C ALA A 27 4.90 1.70 16.45
N ALA A 28 4.08 2.73 16.64
CA ALA A 28 2.90 2.89 15.81
C ALA A 28 3.36 2.85 14.35
N PRO A 29 2.63 2.14 13.46
CA PRO A 29 3.00 2.04 12.06
C PRO A 29 3.24 3.44 11.50
N ALA A 30 4.25 3.60 10.65
CA ALA A 30 4.58 4.88 10.05
C ALA A 30 3.30 5.47 9.46
N SER A 31 2.87 6.64 9.98
CA SER A 31 1.59 7.21 9.59
C SER A 31 1.64 7.63 8.12
N VAL A 32 0.94 6.89 7.26
CA VAL A 32 0.64 7.36 5.92
C VAL A 32 -0.16 8.66 6.06
N PRO A 33 0.27 9.80 5.47
CA PRO A 33 -0.45 11.05 5.65
C PRO A 33 -1.90 10.93 5.16
N VAL A 34 -2.85 11.10 6.06
CA VAL A 34 -4.27 11.10 5.73
C VAL A 34 -4.63 12.51 5.24
N ILE A 35 -4.40 12.77 3.95
CA ILE A 35 -4.76 14.03 3.28
C ILE A 35 -6.02 13.88 2.40
N TRP A 36 -6.78 12.81 2.58
CA TRP A 36 -7.85 12.37 1.70
C TRP A 36 -8.95 11.62 2.46
N ASP A 37 -10.09 11.45 1.81
CA ASP A 37 -11.22 10.70 2.35
C ASP A 37 -11.13 9.23 1.88
N GLY A 38 -10.67 8.35 2.77
CA GLY A 38 -10.47 6.93 2.48
C GLY A 38 -11.75 6.19 2.14
N LYS A 39 -12.84 6.49 2.83
CA LYS A 39 -14.15 5.92 2.53
C LYS A 39 -14.58 6.32 1.13
N LYS A 40 -14.51 7.60 0.80
CA LYS A 40 -14.88 8.11 -0.52
C LYS A 40 -14.03 7.49 -1.63
N MET A 41 -12.72 7.34 -1.40
CA MET A 41 -11.84 6.68 -2.38
C MET A 41 -12.27 5.23 -2.59
N PHE A 42 -12.41 4.46 -1.51
CA PHE A 42 -12.80 3.04 -1.59
C PHE A 42 -14.10 2.87 -2.35
N GLU A 43 -15.17 3.55 -1.91
CA GLU A 43 -16.51 3.42 -2.49
C GLU A 43 -16.58 3.92 -3.95
N SER A 44 -15.87 5.01 -4.28
CA SER A 44 -15.83 5.50 -5.66
C SER A 44 -15.04 4.59 -6.59
N PHE A 45 -13.95 4.00 -6.10
CA PHE A 45 -13.16 3.04 -6.87
C PHE A 45 -13.94 1.74 -7.08
N GLU A 46 -14.58 1.23 -6.04
CA GLU A 46 -15.43 0.04 -6.16
C GLU A 46 -16.55 0.22 -7.20
N LYS A 47 -17.14 1.40 -7.26
CA LYS A 47 -18.28 1.68 -8.14
C LYS A 47 -17.88 2.06 -9.56
N GLU A 48 -16.83 2.83 -9.76
CA GLU A 48 -16.56 3.53 -11.01
C GLU A 48 -15.18 3.27 -11.61
N ALA A 49 -14.19 2.79 -10.80
CA ALA A 49 -12.86 2.59 -11.32
C ALA A 49 -12.76 1.34 -12.22
N THR A 50 -11.86 1.41 -13.18
CA THR A 50 -11.42 0.24 -13.94
C THR A 50 -10.08 -0.21 -13.37
N GLY A 51 -10.05 -1.42 -12.81
CA GLY A 51 -8.86 -1.97 -12.18
C GLY A 51 -8.56 -3.39 -12.65
N ILE A 52 -7.38 -3.85 -12.26
CA ILE A 52 -6.84 -5.17 -12.53
C ILE A 52 -6.80 -5.91 -11.19
N SER A 53 -7.61 -6.95 -11.01
CA SER A 53 -7.62 -7.72 -9.76
C SER A 53 -6.47 -8.72 -9.72
N SER A 54 -5.80 -8.81 -8.56
CA SER A 54 -4.84 -9.87 -8.29
C SER A 54 -5.53 -11.24 -8.28
N GLN A 55 -4.82 -12.28 -8.76
CA GLN A 55 -5.33 -13.64 -8.73
C GLN A 55 -5.36 -14.19 -7.30
N GLY A 56 -6.27 -15.15 -7.05
CA GLY A 56 -6.38 -15.87 -5.79
C GLY A 56 -7.81 -16.35 -5.49
N PRO A 57 -8.05 -16.94 -4.30
CA PRO A 57 -9.36 -17.44 -3.91
C PRO A 57 -10.44 -16.36 -3.90
N ALA A 58 -11.67 -16.72 -4.22
CA ALA A 58 -12.81 -15.80 -4.13
C ALA A 58 -13.13 -15.40 -2.68
N GLY A 59 -13.71 -14.22 -2.48
CA GLY A 59 -14.19 -13.76 -1.18
C GLY A 59 -13.12 -13.16 -0.26
N ARG A 60 -11.90 -12.92 -0.76
CA ARG A 60 -10.87 -12.19 -0.03
C ARG A 60 -11.30 -10.73 0.23
N PRO A 61 -10.86 -10.13 1.34
CA PRO A 61 -11.00 -8.69 1.53
C PRO A 61 -10.35 -7.92 0.38
N LYS A 62 -10.96 -6.80 -0.03
CA LYS A 62 -10.47 -5.97 -1.14
C LYS A 62 -9.64 -4.78 -0.67
N ALA A 63 -8.62 -4.47 -1.43
CA ALA A 63 -7.85 -3.24 -1.33
C ALA A 63 -7.74 -2.59 -2.71
N TYR A 64 -8.04 -1.31 -2.81
CA TYR A 64 -7.89 -0.54 -4.05
C TYR A 64 -6.57 0.23 -4.02
N LEU A 65 -5.81 0.16 -5.10
CA LEU A 65 -4.52 0.83 -5.24
C LEU A 65 -4.48 1.66 -6.52
N ALA A 66 -4.43 2.99 -6.38
CA ALA A 66 -4.08 3.88 -7.48
C ALA A 66 -2.57 3.83 -7.72
N PHE A 67 -2.17 3.52 -8.94
CA PHE A 67 -0.76 3.45 -9.33
C PHE A 67 -0.55 4.10 -10.71
N ASP A 68 0.66 4.57 -10.95
CA ASP A 68 1.08 5.04 -12.27
C ASP A 68 2.16 4.13 -12.82
N THR A 69 2.06 3.77 -14.09
CA THR A 69 2.99 2.86 -14.77
C THR A 69 4.43 3.38 -14.80
N GLN A 70 4.64 4.69 -14.68
CA GLN A 70 5.95 5.31 -14.69
C GLN A 70 6.53 5.59 -13.29
N CYS A 71 5.78 5.23 -12.25
CA CYS A 71 6.14 5.51 -10.86
C CYS A 71 7.01 4.40 -10.26
N ARG A 72 8.22 4.76 -9.81
CA ARG A 72 9.16 3.83 -9.17
C ARG A 72 8.62 3.28 -7.85
N ASP A 73 7.99 4.14 -7.06
CA ASP A 73 7.45 3.75 -5.75
C ASP A 73 6.24 2.82 -5.91
N CYS A 74 5.49 2.95 -7.02
CA CYS A 74 4.42 2.02 -7.38
C CYS A 74 4.97 0.61 -7.67
N TRP A 75 6.08 0.52 -8.41
CA TRP A 75 6.79 -0.72 -8.65
C TRP A 75 7.32 -1.35 -7.35
N GLN A 76 7.89 -0.53 -6.44
CA GLN A 76 8.38 -1.01 -5.15
C GLN A 76 7.24 -1.53 -4.26
N LEU A 77 6.12 -0.80 -4.20
CA LEU A 77 4.95 -1.23 -3.43
C LEU A 77 4.38 -2.53 -3.99
N HIS A 78 4.23 -2.65 -5.32
CA HIS A 78 3.72 -3.88 -5.96
C HIS A 78 4.48 -5.10 -5.47
N ARG A 79 5.82 -5.06 -5.46
CA ARG A 79 6.67 -6.16 -4.98
C ARG A 79 6.47 -6.47 -3.49
N LYS A 80 6.19 -5.45 -2.66
CA LYS A 80 5.86 -5.66 -1.24
C LYS A 80 4.50 -6.31 -1.03
N LEU A 81 3.57 -6.16 -1.99
CA LEU A 81 2.22 -6.71 -1.92
C LEU A 81 2.13 -8.16 -2.41
N GLU A 82 3.10 -8.63 -3.24
CA GLU A 82 3.12 -10.00 -3.78
C GLU A 82 2.84 -11.09 -2.73
N PRO A 83 3.44 -11.07 -1.51
CA PRO A 83 3.22 -12.11 -0.50
C PRO A 83 1.80 -12.16 0.07
N PHE A 84 0.97 -11.18 -0.21
CA PHE A 84 -0.38 -11.04 0.34
C PHE A 84 -1.48 -11.29 -0.70
N MET A 85 -1.14 -11.48 -1.97
CA MET A 85 -2.11 -11.59 -3.07
C MET A 85 -3.02 -12.82 -2.98
N ASP A 86 -2.62 -13.86 -2.24
CA ASP A 86 -3.46 -15.03 -1.95
C ASP A 86 -4.52 -14.77 -0.86
N LYS A 87 -4.32 -13.73 -0.03
CA LYS A 87 -5.17 -13.38 1.13
C LYS A 87 -5.98 -12.11 0.94
N ILE A 88 -5.45 -11.16 0.17
CA ILE A 88 -6.10 -9.88 -0.14
C ILE A 88 -6.29 -9.79 -1.66
N GLU A 89 -7.47 -9.38 -2.07
CA GLU A 89 -7.74 -9.01 -3.47
C GLU A 89 -7.30 -7.56 -3.69
N PHE A 90 -6.11 -7.38 -4.27
CA PHE A 90 -5.68 -6.05 -4.70
C PHE A 90 -6.29 -5.73 -6.04
N VAL A 91 -6.97 -4.59 -6.13
CA VAL A 91 -7.48 -4.03 -7.37
C VAL A 91 -6.57 -2.88 -7.79
N PHE A 92 -5.66 -3.16 -8.71
CA PHE A 92 -4.70 -2.19 -9.25
C PHE A 92 -5.40 -1.27 -10.24
N CYS A 93 -5.61 -0.02 -9.88
CA CYS A 93 -6.29 0.98 -10.70
C CYS A 93 -5.27 1.93 -11.33
N PRO A 94 -4.94 1.76 -12.62
CA PRO A 94 -3.96 2.62 -13.27
C PRO A 94 -4.49 4.03 -13.44
N ILE A 95 -3.64 5.02 -13.15
CA ILE A 95 -3.90 6.44 -13.34
C ILE A 95 -2.80 7.08 -14.19
N SER A 96 -3.09 8.25 -14.77
CA SER A 96 -2.11 9.04 -15.52
C SER A 96 -1.71 10.26 -14.68
N PHE A 97 -0.50 10.23 -14.13
CA PHE A 97 -0.02 11.23 -13.20
C PHE A 97 1.41 11.70 -13.49
N MET A 98 2.32 10.80 -13.85
CA MET A 98 3.76 11.07 -13.89
C MET A 98 4.21 11.75 -15.21
N ASN A 99 3.93 11.14 -16.35
CA ASN A 99 4.39 11.65 -17.64
C ASN A 99 3.55 11.14 -18.82
N ILE A 100 3.97 11.48 -20.06
CA ILE A 100 3.26 11.15 -21.31
C ILE A 100 3.17 9.65 -21.60
N HIS A 101 3.97 8.81 -20.96
CA HIS A 101 3.94 7.34 -21.13
C HIS A 101 2.93 6.67 -20.21
N SER A 102 2.50 7.32 -19.11
CA SER A 102 1.62 6.76 -18.11
C SER A 102 0.31 6.25 -18.68
N GLU A 103 -0.42 7.10 -19.40
CA GLU A 103 -1.72 6.75 -19.96
C GLU A 103 -1.62 5.69 -21.08
N PRO A 104 -0.73 5.81 -22.08
CA PRO A 104 -0.62 4.79 -23.13
C PRO A 104 -0.22 3.40 -22.62
N GLN A 105 0.69 3.31 -21.65
CA GLN A 105 1.05 2.06 -21.02
C GLN A 105 -0.11 1.47 -20.22
N ALA A 106 -0.78 2.28 -19.40
CA ALA A 106 -1.95 1.88 -18.64
C ALA A 106 -3.06 1.34 -19.56
N THR A 107 -3.32 2.02 -20.67
CA THR A 107 -4.28 1.59 -21.68
C THR A 107 -3.86 0.26 -22.31
N THR A 108 -2.58 0.12 -22.66
CA THR A 108 -2.04 -1.11 -23.25
C THR A 108 -2.17 -2.31 -22.30
N ILE A 109 -1.99 -2.11 -21.00
CA ILE A 109 -2.22 -3.14 -19.98
C ILE A 109 -3.70 -3.52 -19.93
N LEU A 110 -4.60 -2.52 -19.87
CA LEU A 110 -6.04 -2.76 -19.71
C LEU A 110 -6.70 -3.43 -20.91
N ILE A 111 -6.17 -3.29 -22.13
CA ILE A 111 -6.70 -3.94 -23.34
C ILE A 111 -6.16 -5.33 -23.59
N ASP A 112 -5.16 -5.77 -22.83
CA ASP A 112 -4.60 -7.11 -22.98
C ASP A 112 -5.66 -8.17 -22.62
N LYS A 113 -5.57 -9.33 -23.27
CA LYS A 113 -6.42 -10.49 -22.94
C LYS A 113 -6.22 -10.99 -21.50
N ASP A 114 -5.05 -10.74 -20.92
CA ASP A 114 -4.69 -10.99 -19.53
C ASP A 114 -4.02 -9.74 -18.94
N PRO A 115 -4.83 -8.76 -18.47
CA PRO A 115 -4.29 -7.51 -17.95
C PRO A 115 -3.36 -7.68 -16.75
N LEU A 116 -3.56 -8.73 -15.92
CA LEU A 116 -2.68 -8.98 -14.79
C LEU A 116 -1.31 -9.47 -15.27
N ALA A 117 -1.25 -10.46 -16.17
CA ALA A 117 0.01 -10.91 -16.74
C ALA A 117 0.75 -9.77 -17.46
N LYS A 118 0.00 -8.87 -18.13
CA LYS A 118 0.59 -7.69 -18.78
C LYS A 118 1.13 -6.66 -17.77
N LEU A 119 0.48 -6.51 -16.62
CA LEU A 119 0.96 -5.67 -15.52
C LEU A 119 2.26 -6.24 -14.92
N GLU A 120 2.31 -7.55 -14.71
CA GLU A 120 3.51 -8.24 -14.22
C GLU A 120 4.68 -8.10 -15.22
N GLU A 121 4.42 -8.29 -16.52
CA GLU A 121 5.41 -8.03 -17.58
C GLU A 121 5.91 -6.58 -17.51
N HIS A 122 5.00 -5.62 -17.35
CA HIS A 122 5.36 -4.21 -17.21
C HIS A 122 6.32 -3.98 -16.05
N PHE A 123 6.03 -4.51 -14.89
CA PHE A 123 6.88 -4.35 -13.70
C PHE A 123 8.18 -5.16 -13.77
N ALA A 124 8.20 -6.30 -14.48
CA ALA A 124 9.44 -7.04 -14.73
C ALA A 124 10.45 -6.23 -15.57
N HIS A 125 9.94 -5.42 -16.51
CA HIS A 125 10.75 -4.53 -17.37
C HIS A 125 10.87 -3.10 -16.83
N PHE A 126 10.43 -2.83 -15.59
CA PHE A 126 10.38 -1.47 -15.06
C PHE A 126 11.76 -0.80 -14.95
N THR A 127 12.82 -1.57 -14.76
CA THR A 127 14.20 -1.08 -14.61
C THR A 127 15.02 -1.13 -15.89
N ASP A 128 14.43 -1.46 -17.02
CA ASP A 128 15.13 -1.51 -18.29
C ASP A 128 15.64 -0.12 -18.68
N LEU A 129 16.90 -0.05 -19.12
CA LEU A 129 17.59 1.21 -19.36
C LEU A 129 17.05 1.97 -20.58
N GLU A 130 16.62 1.24 -21.62
CA GLU A 130 16.17 1.85 -22.86
C GLU A 130 14.74 2.41 -22.78
N PHE A 131 13.85 1.68 -22.10
CA PHE A 131 12.46 2.07 -21.97
C PHE A 131 11.85 1.41 -20.74
N ARG A 132 11.28 2.22 -19.85
CA ARG A 132 10.70 1.75 -18.59
C ARG A 132 9.39 1.01 -18.83
N GLY A 133 9.37 -0.28 -18.47
CA GLY A 133 8.19 -1.13 -18.59
C GLY A 133 7.89 -1.54 -20.03
N ILE A 134 6.65 -1.91 -20.29
CA ILE A 134 6.22 -2.36 -21.62
C ILE A 134 6.20 -1.23 -22.65
N ARG A 135 6.50 -1.58 -23.89
CA ARG A 135 6.31 -0.68 -25.04
C ARG A 135 4.82 -0.67 -25.42
N TYR A 136 4.37 0.41 -26.00
CA TYR A 136 3.02 0.57 -26.53
C TYR A 136 3.05 1.01 -28.01
N GLY A 137 1.95 0.80 -28.72
CA GLY A 137 1.81 1.18 -30.12
C GLY A 137 1.55 2.67 -30.30
N LEU A 138 1.07 3.05 -31.49
CA LEU A 138 0.71 4.45 -31.79
C LEU A 138 -0.46 4.86 -30.89
N VAL A 139 -0.32 5.96 -30.19
CA VAL A 139 -1.30 6.46 -29.20
C VAL A 139 -2.67 6.72 -29.83
N GLU A 140 -2.68 7.22 -31.08
CA GLU A 140 -3.91 7.46 -31.82
C GLU A 140 -4.68 6.19 -32.22
N LYS A 141 -4.03 5.02 -32.13
CA LYS A 141 -4.67 3.71 -32.34
C LYS A 141 -5.15 3.04 -31.07
N LEU A 142 -4.82 3.58 -29.90
CA LEU A 142 -5.30 3.06 -28.63
C LEU A 142 -6.79 3.40 -28.47
N PRO A 143 -7.65 2.46 -27.96
CA PRO A 143 -9.07 2.69 -27.80
C PRO A 143 -9.37 3.86 -26.87
N VAL A 144 -10.10 4.86 -27.36
CA VAL A 144 -10.42 6.08 -26.62
C VAL A 144 -11.22 5.76 -25.35
N GLU A 145 -12.14 4.81 -25.42
CA GLU A 145 -12.97 4.37 -24.30
C GLU A 145 -12.13 3.77 -23.15
N ILE A 146 -10.99 3.15 -23.43
CA ILE A 146 -10.10 2.61 -22.40
C ILE A 146 -9.19 3.72 -21.85
N ARG A 147 -8.72 4.61 -22.71
CA ARG A 147 -8.00 5.81 -22.29
C ARG A 147 -8.85 6.66 -21.33
N ASP A 148 -10.13 6.83 -21.62
CA ASP A 148 -11.09 7.52 -20.75
C ASP A 148 -11.28 6.82 -19.39
N LYS A 149 -11.16 5.50 -19.32
CA LYS A 149 -11.17 4.76 -18.04
C LYS A 149 -9.95 5.10 -17.18
N VAL A 150 -8.76 5.18 -17.77
CA VAL A 150 -7.54 5.63 -17.07
C VAL A 150 -7.73 7.06 -16.54
N TRP A 151 -8.28 7.96 -17.35
CA TRP A 151 -8.59 9.33 -16.92
C TRP A 151 -9.69 9.39 -15.85
N THR A 152 -10.67 8.49 -15.90
CA THR A 152 -11.69 8.35 -14.86
C THR A 152 -11.04 7.96 -13.53
N ASN A 153 -10.19 6.93 -13.50
CA ASN A 153 -9.43 6.57 -12.32
C ASN A 153 -8.63 7.76 -11.76
N THR A 154 -7.96 8.51 -12.65
CA THR A 154 -7.18 9.71 -12.29
C THR A 154 -8.07 10.77 -11.63
N LYS A 155 -9.26 11.01 -12.16
CA LYS A 155 -10.24 11.95 -11.60
C LYS A 155 -10.76 11.50 -10.25
N LEU A 156 -11.09 10.21 -10.09
CA LEU A 156 -11.54 9.62 -8.82
C LEU A 156 -10.48 9.79 -7.73
N HIS A 157 -9.24 9.44 -8.05
CA HIS A 157 -8.09 9.60 -7.16
C HIS A 157 -7.95 11.05 -6.66
N ARG A 158 -7.99 12.02 -7.57
CA ARG A 158 -7.89 13.46 -7.23
C ARG A 158 -9.09 13.97 -6.43
N ARG A 159 -10.31 13.50 -6.75
CA ARG A 159 -11.55 13.89 -6.04
C ARG A 159 -11.60 13.33 -4.61
N ALA A 160 -10.92 12.23 -4.34
CA ALA A 160 -10.73 11.74 -2.98
C ALA A 160 -9.72 12.57 -2.17
N GLY A 161 -9.11 13.59 -2.77
CA GLY A 161 -8.11 14.47 -2.13
C GLY A 161 -6.69 13.94 -2.23
N CYS A 162 -6.47 12.81 -2.87
CA CYS A 162 -5.15 12.21 -3.01
C CYS A 162 -4.34 12.88 -4.12
N ARG A 163 -3.05 13.11 -3.86
CA ARG A 163 -2.12 13.80 -4.79
C ARG A 163 -0.78 13.08 -4.93
N ALA A 164 -0.70 11.86 -4.44
CA ALA A 164 0.50 11.03 -4.50
C ALA A 164 0.20 9.67 -5.12
N VAL A 165 1.20 9.03 -5.67
CA VAL A 165 1.19 7.64 -6.15
C VAL A 165 2.48 6.95 -5.70
N PRO A 166 2.40 5.67 -5.28
CA PRO A 166 1.17 4.87 -5.13
C PRO A 166 0.32 5.36 -3.95
N TYR A 167 -0.96 5.10 -4.00
CA TYR A 167 -1.81 5.32 -2.83
C TYR A 167 -2.96 4.32 -2.83
N GLY A 168 -3.05 3.52 -1.79
CA GLY A 168 -4.05 2.48 -1.64
C GLY A 168 -4.95 2.68 -0.43
N VAL A 169 -6.08 2.01 -0.44
CA VAL A 169 -7.04 1.96 0.66
C VAL A 169 -7.53 0.53 0.87
N PHE A 170 -7.50 0.10 2.11
CA PHE A 170 -8.00 -1.18 2.58
C PHE A 170 -9.15 -0.96 3.57
N LYS A 171 -10.22 -1.74 3.46
CA LYS A 171 -11.31 -1.76 4.43
C LYS A 171 -11.09 -2.93 5.37
N ASN A 172 -10.79 -2.65 6.63
CA ASN A 172 -10.53 -3.67 7.65
C ASN A 172 -11.80 -4.37 8.15
N SER A 173 -11.66 -5.38 9.01
CA SER A 173 -12.76 -6.14 9.59
C SER A 173 -13.72 -5.29 10.45
N LYS A 174 -13.24 -4.15 10.97
CA LYS A 174 -14.04 -3.19 11.75
C LYS A 174 -14.78 -2.18 10.88
N GLY A 175 -14.59 -2.21 9.54
CA GLY A 175 -15.18 -1.27 8.60
C GLY A 175 -14.45 0.06 8.48
N GLU A 176 -13.23 0.17 9.03
CA GLU A 176 -12.37 1.34 8.91
C GLU A 176 -11.61 1.31 7.57
N PHE A 177 -11.38 2.49 7.00
CA PHE A 177 -10.70 2.65 5.73
C PHE A 177 -9.25 3.09 5.98
N LEU A 178 -8.31 2.16 5.84
CA LEU A 178 -6.91 2.33 6.17
C LEU A 178 -6.08 2.63 4.93
N PRO A 179 -5.34 3.75 4.90
CA PRO A 179 -4.45 4.07 3.79
C PRO A 179 -3.17 3.24 3.83
N PHE A 180 -2.61 2.92 2.66
CA PHE A 180 -1.29 2.32 2.53
C PHE A 180 -0.55 2.84 1.30
N ASP A 181 0.77 2.91 1.39
CA ASP A 181 1.67 3.29 0.31
C ASP A 181 3.06 2.63 0.46
N GLU A 182 4.01 3.04 -0.37
CA GLU A 182 5.37 2.47 -0.43
C GLU A 182 6.20 2.66 0.85
N ARG A 183 5.81 3.58 1.73
CA ARG A 183 6.54 3.88 2.98
C ARG A 183 6.38 2.79 4.01
N LEU A 184 5.30 2.02 3.95
CA LEU A 184 5.07 0.90 4.85
C LEU A 184 6.03 -0.26 4.55
N THR A 185 6.56 -0.87 5.59
CA THR A 185 7.30 -2.12 5.53
C THR A 185 6.36 -3.30 5.24
N VAL A 186 6.91 -4.46 4.88
CA VAL A 186 6.11 -5.69 4.69
C VAL A 186 5.38 -6.08 5.98
N GLU A 187 6.03 -5.91 7.14
CA GLU A 187 5.45 -6.20 8.45
C GLU A 187 4.30 -5.26 8.80
N GLU A 188 4.45 -3.95 8.51
CA GLU A 188 3.39 -2.98 8.72
C GLU A 188 2.21 -3.22 7.76
N LEU A 189 2.47 -3.58 6.50
CA LEU A 189 1.43 -3.98 5.55
C LEU A 189 0.69 -5.24 6.03
N LYS A 190 1.41 -6.25 6.55
CA LYS A 190 0.81 -7.45 7.13
C LYS A 190 -0.13 -7.11 8.28
N GLN A 191 0.29 -6.23 9.20
CA GLN A 191 -0.54 -5.77 10.31
C GLN A 191 -1.76 -4.98 9.82
N LEU A 192 -1.58 -4.08 8.83
CA LEU A 192 -2.64 -3.29 8.25
C LEU A 192 -3.72 -4.19 7.60
N PHE A 193 -3.30 -5.28 6.93
CA PHE A 193 -4.19 -6.24 6.28
C PHE A 193 -4.76 -7.30 7.25
N GLU A 194 -4.47 -7.19 8.54
CA GLU A 194 -4.95 -8.11 9.60
C GLU A 194 -4.51 -9.58 9.36
N LEU A 195 -3.25 -9.82 8.91
CA LEU A 195 -2.69 -11.12 8.53
C LEU A 195 -1.66 -11.66 9.52
#